data_ebbb8b189f11ac050f4c69a92c8e136d
#
_entry.id   ebbb8b189f11ac050f4c69a92c8e136d
#
_cell.length_a   1.000
_cell.length_b   1.000
_cell.length_c   1.000
_cell.angle_alpha   90.00
_cell.angle_beta   90.00
_cell.angle_gamma   90.00
#
_symmetry.space_group_name_H-M   'P 1'
#
loop_
_entity.id
_entity.type
_entity.pdbx_description
1 polymer ?
#
loop_
_entity_poly.entity_id
_entity_poly.type
_entity_poly.pdbx_seq_one_letter_code
_entity_poly.pdbx_strand_id
1 'polypeptide(L)'
;AALLPGVDASGSAQRSRSGGSTGNSFQLGLDASWEPDVFGRLGAGVSASAADVRAAQAGLAQAQVVLAAEVAVNYLTLRSVQERLAIARRNLASQRETLQITDWRVQAGLSTSLVSEQARAAAEQTAAQIPPLQTSLAQTRHALAVLTGQAPGALDAQLDAPQATPAPPDDLALAFPAET
;
A
#
# COMPACT_ATOMS: atom_id res chain seq x y z
N ALA A 1 -13.88 -27.81 -16.75
CA ALA A 1 -14.16 -28.67 -17.89
C ALA A 1 -14.40 -30.09 -17.38
N ALA A 2 -15.56 -30.68 -17.73
CA ALA A 2 -15.88 -32.03 -17.31
C ALA A 2 -15.19 -33.02 -18.27
N LEU A 3 -14.18 -33.75 -17.81
CA LEU A 3 -13.53 -34.82 -18.55
C LEU A 3 -14.30 -36.14 -18.41
N LEU A 4 -15.23 -36.19 -17.46
CA LEU A 4 -16.07 -37.35 -17.17
C LEU A 4 -17.50 -37.15 -17.74
N PRO A 5 -18.24 -38.25 -18.02
CA PRO A 5 -19.64 -38.16 -18.41
C PRO A 5 -20.47 -37.51 -17.29
N GLY A 6 -21.32 -36.56 -17.69
CA GLY A 6 -22.35 -36.00 -16.82
C GLY A 6 -23.58 -36.89 -16.87
N VAL A 7 -24.19 -37.17 -15.74
CA VAL A 7 -25.47 -37.88 -15.60
C VAL A 7 -26.42 -37.02 -14.79
N ASP A 8 -27.54 -36.63 -15.39
CA ASP A 8 -28.57 -35.82 -14.75
C ASP A 8 -29.85 -36.64 -14.60
N ALA A 9 -30.48 -36.59 -13.45
CA ALA A 9 -31.76 -37.18 -13.16
C ALA A 9 -32.80 -36.07 -13.00
N SER A 10 -33.87 -36.12 -13.76
CA SER A 10 -34.99 -35.18 -13.65
C SER A 10 -36.29 -35.90 -13.30
N GLY A 11 -37.07 -35.27 -12.44
CA GLY A 11 -38.39 -35.77 -12.11
C GLY A 11 -39.41 -34.63 -12.09
N SER A 12 -40.52 -34.81 -12.74
CA SER A 12 -41.63 -33.85 -12.68
C SER A 12 -42.95 -34.56 -12.36
N ALA A 13 -43.76 -33.91 -11.53
CA ALA A 13 -45.14 -34.33 -11.23
C ALA A 13 -46.06 -33.16 -11.53
N GLN A 14 -47.02 -33.39 -12.41
CA GLN A 14 -47.96 -32.36 -12.82
C GLN A 14 -49.39 -32.85 -12.61
N ARG A 15 -50.23 -32.02 -11.99
CA ARG A 15 -51.66 -32.21 -11.84
C ARG A 15 -52.37 -31.19 -12.73
N SER A 16 -53.17 -31.70 -13.67
CA SER A 16 -53.97 -30.86 -14.56
C SER A 16 -55.46 -31.16 -14.42
N ARG A 17 -56.30 -30.14 -14.57
CA ARG A 17 -57.75 -30.25 -14.56
C ARG A 17 -58.27 -29.62 -15.85
N SER A 18 -58.95 -30.44 -16.64
CA SER A 18 -59.58 -29.99 -17.88
C SER A 18 -60.95 -30.67 -18.03
N GLY A 19 -62.00 -29.91 -18.36
CA GLY A 19 -63.35 -30.42 -18.65
C GLY A 19 -63.99 -31.24 -17.50
N GLY A 20 -63.68 -30.95 -16.23
CA GLY A 20 -64.25 -31.66 -15.07
C GLY A 20 -63.46 -32.91 -14.63
N SER A 21 -62.46 -33.34 -15.41
CA SER A 21 -61.57 -34.46 -15.04
C SER A 21 -60.22 -33.93 -14.51
N THR A 22 -59.70 -34.57 -13.46
CA THR A 22 -58.39 -34.30 -12.91
C THR A 22 -57.43 -35.42 -13.28
N GLY A 23 -56.36 -35.09 -13.99
CA GLY A 23 -55.28 -36.02 -14.34
C GLY A 23 -53.98 -35.69 -13.59
N ASN A 24 -53.26 -36.72 -13.13
CA ASN A 24 -51.90 -36.61 -12.61
C ASN A 24 -50.94 -37.22 -13.64
N SER A 25 -49.87 -36.52 -13.96
CA SER A 25 -48.77 -37.06 -14.78
C SER A 25 -47.47 -37.02 -14.00
N PHE A 26 -46.72 -38.07 -14.10
CA PHE A 26 -45.37 -38.19 -13.51
C PHE A 26 -44.40 -38.51 -14.65
N GLN A 27 -43.32 -37.80 -14.69
CA GLN A 27 -42.24 -38.01 -15.66
C GLN A 27 -40.90 -38.10 -14.90
N LEU A 28 -40.22 -39.18 -15.18
CA LEU A 28 -38.84 -39.40 -14.69
C LEU A 28 -37.93 -39.49 -15.95
N GLY A 29 -36.85 -38.74 -15.95
CA GLY A 29 -35.87 -38.74 -17.02
C GLY A 29 -34.46 -38.94 -16.44
N LEU A 30 -33.64 -39.68 -17.17
CA LEU A 30 -32.23 -39.82 -16.94
C LEU A 30 -31.53 -39.40 -18.23
N ASP A 31 -30.71 -38.33 -18.16
CA ASP A 31 -29.94 -37.86 -19.26
C ASP A 31 -28.47 -38.10 -19.00
N ALA A 32 -27.76 -38.73 -19.93
CA ALA A 32 -26.31 -38.90 -19.86
C ALA A 32 -25.68 -38.24 -21.08
N SER A 33 -24.73 -37.37 -20.85
CA SER A 33 -23.98 -36.68 -21.89
C SER A 33 -22.48 -36.85 -21.68
N TRP A 34 -21.77 -37.19 -22.72
CA TRP A 34 -20.32 -37.29 -22.71
C TRP A 34 -19.75 -36.85 -24.05
N GLU A 35 -18.74 -35.97 -23.98
CA GLU A 35 -17.99 -35.54 -25.16
C GLU A 35 -16.56 -36.07 -25.03
N PRO A 36 -16.20 -37.13 -25.80
CA PRO A 36 -14.82 -37.63 -25.78
C PRO A 36 -13.85 -36.60 -26.35
N ASP A 37 -12.74 -36.37 -25.64
CA ASP A 37 -11.73 -35.34 -26.00
C ASP A 37 -10.76 -35.84 -27.07
N VAL A 38 -11.31 -36.18 -28.27
CA VAL A 38 -10.55 -36.76 -29.40
C VAL A 38 -9.47 -35.80 -29.91
N PHE A 39 -9.70 -34.50 -29.85
CA PHE A 39 -8.79 -33.45 -30.33
C PHE A 39 -8.08 -32.70 -29.23
N GLY A 40 -8.18 -33.13 -27.99
CA GLY A 40 -7.46 -32.55 -26.85
C GLY A 40 -7.99 -31.18 -26.39
N ARG A 41 -9.16 -30.74 -26.82
CA ARG A 41 -9.75 -29.43 -26.46
C ARG A 41 -10.01 -29.31 -24.96
N LEU A 42 -10.56 -30.34 -24.34
CA LEU A 42 -10.86 -30.36 -22.91
C LEU A 42 -9.56 -30.45 -22.07
N GLY A 43 -8.61 -31.30 -22.53
CA GLY A 43 -7.28 -31.42 -21.90
C GLY A 43 -6.48 -30.11 -22.00
N ALA A 44 -6.54 -29.42 -23.15
CA ALA A 44 -5.95 -28.10 -23.29
C ALA A 44 -6.59 -27.07 -22.34
N GLY A 45 -7.92 -27.11 -22.17
CA GLY A 45 -8.64 -26.26 -21.23
C GLY A 45 -8.21 -26.48 -19.77
N VAL A 46 -7.99 -27.72 -19.35
CA VAL A 46 -7.44 -28.04 -18.02
C VAL A 46 -6.02 -27.49 -17.87
N SER A 47 -5.16 -27.68 -18.89
CA SER A 47 -3.80 -27.15 -18.89
C SER A 47 -3.76 -25.64 -18.83
N ALA A 48 -4.64 -24.95 -19.55
CA ALA A 48 -4.81 -23.50 -19.49
C ALA A 48 -5.20 -23.03 -18.07
N SER A 49 -6.22 -23.66 -17.47
CA SER A 49 -6.63 -23.35 -16.10
C SER A 49 -5.53 -23.58 -15.07
N ALA A 50 -4.72 -24.62 -15.25
CA ALA A 50 -3.54 -24.87 -14.40
C ALA A 50 -2.44 -23.80 -14.59
N ALA A 51 -2.30 -23.26 -15.82
CA ALA A 51 -1.39 -22.14 -16.08
C ALA A 51 -1.90 -20.84 -15.42
N ASP A 52 -3.21 -20.60 -15.46
CA ASP A 52 -3.83 -19.44 -14.80
C ASP A 52 -3.62 -19.47 -13.28
N VAL A 53 -3.72 -20.63 -12.64
CA VAL A 53 -3.41 -20.79 -11.21
C VAL A 53 -1.95 -20.44 -10.93
N ARG A 54 -1.02 -20.91 -11.75
CA ARG A 54 0.41 -20.57 -11.58
C ARG A 54 0.68 -19.10 -11.80
N ALA A 55 0.01 -18.47 -12.78
CA ALA A 55 0.10 -17.04 -13.02
C ALA A 55 -0.43 -16.24 -11.82
N ALA A 56 -1.56 -16.65 -11.23
CA ALA A 56 -2.10 -16.01 -10.03
C ALA A 56 -1.17 -16.16 -8.81
N GLN A 57 -0.51 -17.31 -8.64
CA GLN A 57 0.48 -17.53 -7.58
C GLN A 57 1.72 -16.64 -7.76
N ALA A 58 2.22 -16.50 -8.99
CA ALA A 58 3.32 -15.59 -9.31
C ALA A 58 2.92 -14.13 -9.08
N GLY A 59 1.68 -13.75 -9.45
CA GLY A 59 1.12 -12.43 -9.17
C GLY A 59 1.05 -12.10 -7.67
N LEU A 60 0.69 -13.07 -6.84
CA LEU A 60 0.70 -12.91 -5.38
C LEU A 60 2.13 -12.65 -4.87
N ALA A 61 3.10 -13.44 -5.32
CA ALA A 61 4.50 -13.25 -4.92
C ALA A 61 5.02 -11.87 -5.34
N GLN A 62 4.70 -11.43 -6.56
CA GLN A 62 5.03 -10.09 -7.03
C GLN A 62 4.40 -8.99 -6.16
N ALA A 63 3.11 -9.12 -5.83
CA ALA A 63 2.42 -8.15 -4.97
C ALA A 63 3.07 -8.05 -3.58
N GLN A 64 3.51 -9.16 -2.99
CA GLN A 64 4.22 -9.18 -1.71
C GLN A 64 5.56 -8.43 -1.79
N VAL A 65 6.34 -8.62 -2.86
CA VAL A 65 7.60 -7.90 -3.06
C VAL A 65 7.39 -6.41 -3.22
N VAL A 66 6.40 -6.01 -4.05
CA VAL A 66 6.04 -4.59 -4.23
C VAL A 66 5.61 -3.95 -2.91
N LEU A 67 4.74 -4.62 -2.16
CA LEU A 67 4.27 -4.11 -0.87
C LEU A 67 5.43 -3.95 0.13
N ALA A 68 6.33 -4.92 0.21
CA ALA A 68 7.51 -4.83 1.07
C ALA A 68 8.42 -3.67 0.67
N ALA A 69 8.63 -3.45 -0.63
CA ALA A 69 9.40 -2.32 -1.13
C ALA A 69 8.74 -0.97 -0.80
N GLU A 70 7.41 -0.86 -0.96
CA GLU A 70 6.67 0.36 -0.61
C GLU A 70 6.75 0.67 0.89
N VAL A 71 6.64 -0.34 1.75
CA VAL A 71 6.82 -0.18 3.20
C VAL A 71 8.23 0.33 3.51
N ALA A 72 9.26 -0.25 2.89
CA ALA A 72 10.65 0.15 3.10
C ALA A 72 10.89 1.61 2.66
N VAL A 73 10.42 2.00 1.48
CA VAL A 73 10.55 3.37 0.95
C VAL A 73 9.84 4.38 1.86
N ASN A 74 8.60 4.07 2.28
CA ASN A 74 7.85 4.95 3.19
C ASN A 74 8.53 5.05 4.57
N TYR A 75 9.11 3.96 5.07
CA TYR A 75 9.85 3.98 6.33
C TYR A 75 11.11 4.85 6.24
N LEU A 76 11.90 4.73 5.17
CA LEU A 76 13.07 5.59 4.95
C LEU A 76 12.67 7.06 4.81
N THR A 77 11.58 7.33 4.09
CA THR A 77 11.01 8.68 3.96
C THR A 77 10.61 9.24 5.33
N LEU A 78 9.95 8.45 6.18
CA LEU A 78 9.60 8.83 7.54
C LEU A 78 10.85 9.27 8.34
N ARG A 79 11.90 8.46 8.31
CA ARG A 79 13.14 8.75 9.04
C ARG A 79 13.82 10.02 8.54
N SER A 80 13.88 10.20 7.23
CA SER A 80 14.39 11.42 6.60
C SER A 80 13.60 12.67 7.02
N VAL A 81 12.27 12.60 7.02
CA VAL A 81 11.42 13.72 7.44
C VAL A 81 11.59 14.03 8.94
N GLN A 82 11.70 13.01 9.80
CA GLN A 82 11.99 13.20 11.23
C GLN A 82 13.32 13.93 11.44
N GLU A 83 14.37 13.53 10.74
CA GLU A 83 15.67 14.17 10.81
C GLU A 83 15.64 15.62 10.33
N ARG A 84 15.02 15.87 9.17
CA ARG A 84 14.82 17.23 8.64
C ARG A 84 14.05 18.12 9.59
N LEU A 85 13.01 17.60 10.23
CA LEU A 85 12.23 18.32 11.23
C LEU A 85 13.08 18.65 12.47
N ALA A 86 13.92 17.73 12.95
CA ALA A 86 14.83 17.96 14.05
C ALA A 86 15.88 19.02 13.72
N ILE A 87 16.44 18.99 12.50
CA ILE A 87 17.38 20.00 12.00
C ILE A 87 16.70 21.37 11.91
N ALA A 88 15.51 21.46 11.31
CA ALA A 88 14.78 22.72 11.17
C ALA A 88 14.47 23.35 12.55
N ARG A 89 14.09 22.54 13.54
CA ARG A 89 13.85 23.01 14.92
C ARG A 89 15.11 23.53 15.59
N ARG A 90 16.25 22.85 15.44
CA ARG A 90 17.55 23.30 15.96
C ARG A 90 18.00 24.60 15.30
N ASN A 91 17.88 24.68 13.97
CA ASN A 91 18.21 25.90 13.23
C ASN A 91 17.34 27.08 13.66
N LEU A 92 16.04 26.86 13.83
CA LEU A 92 15.14 27.90 14.32
C LEU A 92 15.54 28.38 15.73
N ALA A 93 15.91 27.47 16.62
CA ALA A 93 16.36 27.83 17.96
C ALA A 93 17.63 28.72 17.90
N SER A 94 18.62 28.33 17.10
CA SER A 94 19.86 29.11 16.91
C SER A 94 19.60 30.48 16.25
N GLN A 95 18.72 30.54 15.28
CA GLN A 95 18.34 31.80 14.62
C GLN A 95 17.59 32.75 15.57
N ARG A 96 16.72 32.22 16.45
CA ARG A 96 16.03 33.01 17.47
C ARG A 96 17.00 33.57 18.51
N GLU A 97 18.01 32.81 18.89
CA GLU A 97 19.09 33.29 19.76
C GLU A 97 19.88 34.41 19.07
N THR A 98 20.25 34.24 17.82
CA THR A 98 20.93 35.27 17.02
C THR A 98 20.06 36.53 16.88
N LEU A 99 18.79 36.40 16.63
CA LEU A 99 17.84 37.51 16.60
C LEU A 99 17.85 38.27 17.95
N GLN A 100 17.74 37.56 19.06
CA GLN A 100 17.72 38.14 20.39
C GLN A 100 19.02 38.93 20.70
N ILE A 101 20.20 38.38 20.37
CA ILE A 101 21.49 39.08 20.52
C ILE A 101 21.51 40.34 19.65
N THR A 102 20.99 40.24 18.41
CA THR A 102 20.97 41.35 17.48
C THR A 102 20.03 42.44 17.96
N ASP A 103 18.88 42.13 18.52
CA ASP A 103 17.94 43.08 19.09
C ASP A 103 18.59 43.82 20.28
N TRP A 104 19.31 43.14 21.16
CA TRP A 104 20.05 43.79 22.26
C TRP A 104 21.14 44.75 21.73
N ARG A 105 21.82 44.38 20.64
CA ARG A 105 22.84 45.27 20.03
C ARG A 105 22.20 46.52 19.40
N VAL A 106 21.02 46.37 18.79
CA VAL A 106 20.25 47.52 18.28
C VAL A 106 19.82 48.43 19.42
N GLN A 107 19.30 47.87 20.52
CA GLN A 107 18.90 48.64 21.72
C GLN A 107 20.08 49.39 22.34
N ALA A 108 21.27 48.80 22.30
CA ALA A 108 22.51 49.44 22.78
C ALA A 108 23.10 50.43 21.78
N GLY A 109 22.48 50.67 20.62
CA GLY A 109 23.02 51.55 19.58
C GLY A 109 24.23 50.98 18.81
N LEU A 110 24.52 49.69 18.95
CA LEU A 110 25.67 49.01 18.37
C LEU A 110 25.36 48.35 17.01
N SER A 111 24.13 48.39 16.58
CA SER A 111 23.68 47.81 15.30
C SER A 111 22.48 48.58 14.75
N THR A 112 22.18 48.39 13.47
CA THR A 112 21.03 49.00 12.82
C THR A 112 19.79 48.10 12.92
N SER A 113 18.59 48.68 12.89
CA SER A 113 17.35 47.93 12.86
C SER A 113 17.23 47.02 11.62
N LEU A 114 17.88 47.38 10.50
CA LEU A 114 17.92 46.53 9.31
C LEU A 114 18.51 45.14 9.61
N VAL A 115 19.58 45.06 10.38
CA VAL A 115 20.22 43.78 10.74
C VAL A 115 19.30 42.93 11.62
N SER A 116 18.56 43.54 12.57
CA SER A 116 17.56 42.83 13.36
C SER A 116 16.41 42.31 12.52
N GLU A 117 15.88 43.10 11.59
CA GLU A 117 14.78 42.67 10.69
C GLU A 117 15.25 41.56 9.73
N GLN A 118 16.51 41.58 9.27
CA GLN A 118 17.06 40.47 8.48
C GLN A 118 17.17 39.17 9.30
N ALA A 119 17.61 39.26 10.55
CA ALA A 119 17.68 38.10 11.46
C ALA A 119 16.28 37.56 11.76
N ARG A 120 15.30 38.44 11.95
CA ARG A 120 13.89 38.08 12.12
C ARG A 120 13.33 37.37 10.91
N ALA A 121 13.54 37.93 9.72
CA ALA A 121 13.10 37.31 8.45
C ALA A 121 13.68 35.91 8.27
N ALA A 122 14.97 35.69 8.59
CA ALA A 122 15.61 34.38 8.52
C ALA A 122 14.98 33.36 9.51
N ALA A 123 14.68 33.80 10.74
CA ALA A 123 14.04 32.97 11.74
C ALA A 123 12.60 32.59 11.32
N GLU A 124 11.82 33.54 10.82
CA GLU A 124 10.44 33.29 10.36
C GLU A 124 10.41 32.41 9.11
N GLN A 125 11.37 32.57 8.18
CA GLN A 125 11.50 31.70 7.01
C GLN A 125 11.79 30.24 7.42
N THR A 126 12.61 30.02 8.41
CA THR A 126 12.85 28.68 8.97
C THR A 126 11.63 28.15 9.72
N ALA A 127 10.97 29.00 10.51
CA ALA A 127 9.74 28.63 11.20
C ALA A 127 8.65 28.15 10.22
N ALA A 128 8.52 28.81 9.07
CA ALA A 128 7.55 28.48 8.03
C ALA A 128 7.79 27.10 7.37
N GLN A 129 9.01 26.53 7.50
CA GLN A 129 9.32 25.20 6.97
C GLN A 129 8.83 24.05 7.89
N ILE A 130 8.56 24.32 9.16
CA ILE A 130 8.20 23.31 10.15
C ILE A 130 6.81 22.71 9.89
N PRO A 131 5.73 23.49 9.67
CA PRO A 131 4.40 22.92 9.45
C PRO A 131 4.32 21.96 8.25
N PRO A 132 4.89 22.26 7.07
CA PRO A 132 4.92 21.30 5.96
C PRO A 132 5.63 19.98 6.31
N LEU A 133 6.73 20.04 7.06
CA LEU A 133 7.44 18.85 7.52
C LEU A 133 6.60 18.02 8.50
N GLN A 134 5.86 18.67 9.39
CA GLN A 134 4.93 17.99 10.30
C GLN A 134 3.79 17.31 9.53
N THR A 135 3.23 17.98 8.52
CA THR A 135 2.20 17.41 7.65
C THR A 135 2.74 16.19 6.89
N SER A 136 3.93 16.30 6.31
CA SER A 136 4.58 15.19 5.61
C SER A 136 4.84 14.01 6.54
N LEU A 137 5.26 14.27 7.78
CA LEU A 137 5.46 13.24 8.80
C LEU A 137 4.16 12.48 9.11
N ALA A 138 3.07 13.21 9.33
CA ALA A 138 1.76 12.61 9.59
C ALA A 138 1.26 11.78 8.40
N GLN A 139 1.38 12.32 7.18
CA GLN A 139 0.99 11.61 5.95
C GLN A 139 1.77 10.31 5.78
N THR A 140 3.09 10.33 6.00
CA THR A 140 3.92 9.14 5.85
C THR A 140 3.60 8.08 6.91
N ARG A 141 3.28 8.48 8.15
CA ARG A 141 2.80 7.57 9.21
C ARG A 141 1.48 6.90 8.81
N HIS A 142 0.53 7.67 8.31
CA HIS A 142 -0.75 7.13 7.85
C HIS A 142 -0.57 6.19 6.66
N ALA A 143 0.32 6.51 5.72
CA ALA A 143 0.63 5.63 4.59
C ALA A 143 1.20 4.29 5.08
N LEU A 144 2.13 4.30 6.04
CA LEU A 144 2.65 3.07 6.65
C LEU A 144 1.57 2.26 7.37
N ALA A 145 0.66 2.91 8.09
CA ALA A 145 -0.45 2.22 8.73
C ALA A 145 -1.35 1.53 7.72
N VAL A 146 -1.70 2.20 6.61
CA VAL A 146 -2.50 1.62 5.53
C VAL A 146 -1.78 0.44 4.88
N LEU A 147 -0.49 0.58 4.53
CA LEU A 147 0.31 -0.49 3.90
C LEU A 147 0.45 -1.72 4.80
N THR A 148 0.40 -1.55 6.12
CA THR A 148 0.46 -2.66 7.09
C THR A 148 -0.92 -3.14 7.54
N GLY A 149 -2.01 -2.62 6.95
CA GLY A 149 -3.38 -3.01 7.28
C GLY A 149 -3.85 -2.54 8.66
N GLN A 150 -3.24 -1.49 9.20
CA GLN A 150 -3.56 -0.95 10.53
C GLN A 150 -4.38 0.34 10.44
N ALA A 151 -5.09 0.66 11.52
CA ALA A 151 -5.81 1.92 11.61
C ALA A 151 -4.83 3.11 11.67
N PRO A 152 -5.21 4.29 11.13
CA PRO A 152 -4.41 5.51 11.27
C PRO A 152 -4.10 5.79 12.74
N GLY A 153 -2.82 6.06 13.04
CA GLY A 153 -2.33 6.30 14.41
C GLY A 153 -1.90 5.06 15.21
N ALA A 154 -2.22 3.84 14.76
CA ALA A 154 -1.83 2.61 15.46
C ALA A 154 -0.31 2.42 15.59
N LEU A 155 0.44 2.98 14.63
CA LEU A 155 1.91 2.91 14.61
C LEU A 155 2.59 4.09 15.29
N ASP A 156 1.87 5.10 15.78
CA ASP A 156 2.46 6.34 16.28
C ASP A 156 3.43 6.07 17.45
N ALA A 157 3.05 5.24 18.40
CA ALA A 157 3.90 4.89 19.54
C ALA A 157 5.21 4.20 19.13
N GLN A 158 5.20 3.42 18.05
CA GLN A 158 6.37 2.72 17.54
C GLN A 158 7.28 3.61 16.67
N LEU A 159 6.67 4.57 15.97
CA LEU A 159 7.34 5.43 15.00
C LEU A 159 7.76 6.80 15.56
N ASP A 160 7.26 7.17 16.75
CA ASP A 160 7.56 8.48 17.38
C ASP A 160 9.04 8.62 17.75
N ALA A 161 9.66 7.55 18.25
CA ALA A 161 11.06 7.60 18.61
C ALA A 161 11.95 7.82 17.37
N PRO A 162 12.74 8.91 17.31
CA PRO A 162 13.68 9.12 16.22
C PRO A 162 14.74 8.01 16.27
N GLN A 163 14.93 7.36 15.14
CA GLN A 163 15.99 6.37 14.93
C GLN A 163 16.82 6.78 13.72
N ALA A 164 18.08 6.39 13.72
CA ALA A 164 18.94 6.60 12.56
C ALA A 164 18.36 5.93 11.31
N THR A 165 18.54 6.57 10.18
CA THR A 165 18.19 5.95 8.89
C THR A 165 19.01 4.66 8.73
N PRO A 166 18.39 3.51 8.44
CA PRO A 166 19.11 2.26 8.22
C PRO A 166 20.15 2.44 7.10
N ALA A 167 21.38 2.04 7.37
CA ALA A 167 22.41 1.96 6.34
C ALA A 167 22.12 0.74 5.43
N PRO A 168 22.43 0.84 4.12
CA PRO A 168 22.36 -0.33 3.26
C PRO A 168 23.33 -1.39 3.77
N PRO A 169 22.97 -2.69 3.69
CA PRO A 169 23.89 -3.76 4.05
C PRO A 169 25.10 -3.74 3.10
N ASP A 170 26.30 -3.94 3.67
CA ASP A 170 27.56 -3.85 2.94
C ASP A 170 27.71 -4.92 1.84
N ASP A 171 26.95 -6.01 1.90
CA ASP A 171 27.01 -7.17 1.00
C ASP A 171 25.82 -7.28 0.05
N LEU A 172 25.20 -6.17 -0.36
CA LEU A 172 24.18 -6.19 -1.41
C LEU A 172 24.86 -6.56 -2.75
N ALA A 173 25.26 -7.83 -2.89
CA ALA A 173 25.51 -8.44 -4.18
C ALA A 173 24.17 -8.53 -4.92
N LEU A 174 23.75 -7.45 -5.58
CA LEU A 174 22.62 -7.45 -6.51
C LEU A 174 23.03 -8.32 -7.70
N ALA A 175 22.81 -9.63 -7.58
CA ALA A 175 22.83 -10.52 -8.72
C ALA A 175 21.60 -10.16 -9.57
N PHE A 176 21.77 -9.23 -10.51
CA PHE A 176 20.79 -9.04 -11.56
C PHE A 176 20.77 -10.33 -12.39
N PRO A 177 19.61 -10.97 -12.59
CA PRO A 177 19.53 -12.06 -13.55
C PRO A 177 20.00 -11.50 -14.88
N ALA A 178 21.04 -12.12 -15.47
CA ALA A 178 21.46 -11.79 -16.82
C ALA A 178 20.25 -11.97 -17.73
N GLU A 179 19.95 -10.95 -18.51
CA GLU A 179 18.87 -10.99 -19.49
C GLU A 179 19.09 -12.20 -20.40
N THR A 180 18.07 -13.10 -20.41
CA THR A 180 17.96 -14.17 -21.40
C THR A 180 17.06 -13.72 -22.53
#